data_a94c87f6efa7f63a57cfb7aa755ab31b
#
_entry.id   a94c87f6efa7f63a57cfb7aa755ab31b
#
_cell.length_a   1.000
_cell.length_b   1.000
_cell.length_c   1.000
_cell.angle_alpha   90.00
_cell.angle_beta   90.00
_cell.angle_gamma   90.00
#
_symmetry.space_group_name_H-M   'P 1'
#
loop_
_entity.id
_entity.type
_entity.pdbx_description
1 polymer ?
#
loop_
_entity_poly.entity_id
_entity_poly.type
_entity_poly.pdbx_seq_one_letter_code
_entity_poly.pdbx_strand_id
1 'polypeptide(L)'
;MFAAYLNAHPLHDHLGIPENYRPFPRRQERAAWNTIAESEKKQILAWAYEAGAGYPMVTATQFLAFCRTGDRMAYEKPYFARRSLLIGAVLGECLLDDGTYLDSVIDGLWCICEETTWVLSAHNGSDHPGRPPMNERPLPDAANPYVDLFAAQTAATLADILYLMEDKLDRISPLIARRVRQEIDRRVITPFMTHDDFWWMGMIRKDVCNWTPWILSNVIDVLLLLERDGWRRSEGVTRALRMLDSYLAVLPEDGGCDEGAGYFNMAGAALFDALESVYTATNGHVSFFDEPLIRKIAMFPLHAHIAGRYFINFADCDAQPLLDGERIARFGMRTKQPELLCFGLWLAKQRSSVRPLDTPQMSRVLQRLFMPEAQTEEPKGKPFSALPNLQVFAWRRGGLYAAAKGGHNGESHNHNDIGNFIVYADGEPEIIDVGNCVYTAKTFGAERYELMNTRSKNHNVPLIGGMEQVCGRQHAAKDVRADENGVSMDIAGAYPEHVISLIRKIEIDKDRLTVSDEVTLDKAEDVTFTLMLRHEPTIQNGHAVFGKLSMTFDPAMTVSLEEIPVTDARMAKNFPGSVWRLGITSSEGKTHRIKVEIRRA
;
A
#
# COMPACT_ATOMS: atom_id res chain seq x y z
N MET A 1 -7.72 21.63 3.53
CA MET A 1 -8.76 21.41 2.51
C MET A 1 -10.12 21.14 3.16
N PHE A 2 -10.33 19.99 3.79
CA PHE A 2 -11.60 19.58 4.37
C PHE A 2 -12.08 20.51 5.49
N ALA A 3 -11.23 20.88 6.43
CA ALA A 3 -11.58 21.80 7.51
C ALA A 3 -12.11 23.14 7.00
N ALA A 4 -11.49 23.73 5.99
CA ALA A 4 -11.93 24.99 5.40
C ALA A 4 -13.33 24.87 4.77
N TYR A 5 -13.58 23.78 4.03
CA TYR A 5 -14.89 23.49 3.44
C TYR A 5 -15.96 23.31 4.51
N LEU A 6 -15.69 22.48 5.52
CA LEU A 6 -16.65 22.13 6.58
C LEU A 6 -17.01 23.31 7.50
N ASN A 7 -16.12 24.28 7.64
CA ASN A 7 -16.43 25.52 8.37
C ASN A 7 -17.48 26.38 7.63
N ALA A 8 -17.50 26.32 6.29
CA ALA A 8 -18.49 27.04 5.48
C ALA A 8 -19.76 26.20 5.21
N HIS A 9 -19.65 24.88 5.25
CA HIS A 9 -20.71 23.92 4.90
C HIS A 9 -20.79 22.82 5.95
N PRO A 10 -21.46 23.03 7.10
CA PRO A 10 -21.56 22.05 8.16
C PRO A 10 -22.23 20.76 7.70
N LEU A 11 -21.65 19.61 8.05
CA LEU A 11 -22.16 18.30 7.60
C LEU A 11 -23.55 17.96 8.13
N HIS A 12 -23.94 18.46 9.30
CA HIS A 12 -25.25 18.17 9.90
C HIS A 12 -26.43 18.62 9.02
N ASP A 13 -26.20 19.58 8.12
CA ASP A 13 -27.22 20.05 7.17
C ASP A 13 -27.46 19.06 6.01
N HIS A 14 -26.51 18.15 5.79
CA HIS A 14 -26.51 17.25 4.61
C HIS A 14 -26.55 15.76 4.96
N LEU A 15 -26.15 15.37 6.19
CA LEU A 15 -26.20 13.97 6.61
C LEU A 15 -27.62 13.58 7.02
N GLY A 16 -28.19 12.63 6.31
CA GLY A 16 -29.42 11.96 6.70
C GLY A 16 -29.28 11.01 7.89
N ILE A 17 -30.32 10.26 8.20
CA ILE A 17 -30.27 9.16 9.17
C ILE A 17 -29.56 7.94 8.58
N PRO A 18 -29.00 7.02 9.40
CA PRO A 18 -28.26 5.84 8.92
C PRO A 18 -29.06 4.98 7.93
N GLU A 19 -30.37 4.88 8.11
CA GLU A 19 -31.25 4.10 7.23
C GLU A 19 -31.27 4.59 5.79
N ASN A 20 -30.92 5.86 5.54
CA ASN A 20 -30.84 6.45 4.21
C ASN A 20 -29.47 6.25 3.55
N TYR A 21 -28.43 5.91 4.33
CA TYR A 21 -27.11 5.61 3.79
C TYR A 21 -27.10 4.20 3.18
N ARG A 22 -26.90 4.11 1.90
CA ARG A 22 -26.93 2.85 1.13
C ARG A 22 -25.68 2.70 0.27
N PRO A 23 -24.57 2.27 0.88
CA PRO A 23 -23.31 2.06 0.15
C PRO A 23 -23.38 0.87 -0.82
N PHE A 24 -24.22 -0.14 -0.51
CA PHE A 24 -24.37 -1.38 -1.27
C PHE A 24 -25.83 -1.83 -1.28
N PRO A 25 -26.22 -2.76 -2.21
CA PRO A 25 -27.52 -3.41 -2.16
C PRO A 25 -27.70 -4.19 -0.85
N ARG A 26 -28.82 -4.00 -0.18
CA ARG A 26 -29.17 -4.80 1.01
C ARG A 26 -29.47 -6.24 0.62
N ARG A 27 -29.35 -7.18 1.57
CA ARG A 27 -29.65 -8.61 1.36
C ARG A 27 -31.05 -8.83 0.73
N GLN A 28 -32.07 -8.05 1.14
CA GLN A 28 -33.44 -8.16 0.64
C GLN A 28 -33.58 -7.70 -0.84
N GLU A 29 -32.63 -6.96 -1.38
CA GLU A 29 -32.63 -6.50 -2.78
C GLU A 29 -32.18 -7.62 -3.72
N ARG A 30 -32.94 -8.71 -3.74
CA ARG A 30 -32.60 -9.98 -4.42
C ARG A 30 -32.19 -9.82 -5.89
N ALA A 31 -32.79 -8.84 -6.58
CA ALA A 31 -32.45 -8.55 -7.97
C ALA A 31 -30.95 -8.26 -8.14
N ALA A 32 -30.35 -7.46 -7.25
CA ALA A 32 -28.92 -7.15 -7.28
C ALA A 32 -28.06 -8.39 -6.97
N TRP A 33 -28.39 -9.16 -5.94
CA TRP A 33 -27.65 -10.39 -5.58
C TRP A 33 -27.71 -11.46 -6.68
N ASN A 34 -28.79 -11.50 -7.44
CA ASN A 34 -28.94 -12.44 -8.56
C ASN A 34 -28.04 -12.09 -9.76
N THR A 35 -27.56 -10.84 -9.89
CA THR A 35 -26.64 -10.44 -10.97
C THR A 35 -25.21 -10.95 -10.75
N ILE A 36 -24.84 -11.38 -9.55
CA ILE A 36 -23.50 -11.91 -9.26
C ILE A 36 -23.25 -13.12 -10.16
N ALA A 37 -22.06 -13.14 -10.79
CA ALA A 37 -21.69 -14.21 -11.72
C ALA A 37 -21.68 -15.60 -11.04
N GLU A 38 -22.08 -16.64 -11.76
CA GLU A 38 -22.14 -18.00 -11.21
C GLU A 38 -20.79 -18.54 -10.72
N SER A 39 -19.70 -18.12 -11.36
CA SER A 39 -18.33 -18.45 -10.91
C SER A 39 -18.01 -17.81 -9.56
N GLU A 40 -18.48 -16.59 -9.31
CA GLU A 40 -18.29 -15.90 -8.02
C GLU A 40 -19.22 -16.46 -6.95
N LYS A 41 -20.48 -16.77 -7.29
CA LYS A 41 -21.40 -17.46 -6.37
C LYS A 41 -20.81 -18.78 -5.87
N LYS A 42 -20.22 -19.59 -6.76
CA LYS A 42 -19.54 -20.84 -6.38
C LYS A 42 -18.38 -20.60 -5.42
N GLN A 43 -17.57 -19.57 -5.67
CA GLN A 43 -16.45 -19.22 -4.78
C GLN A 43 -16.96 -18.77 -3.40
N ILE A 44 -18.00 -17.96 -3.34
CA ILE A 44 -18.62 -17.48 -2.10
C ILE A 44 -19.18 -18.66 -1.30
N LEU A 45 -19.92 -19.57 -1.93
CA LEU A 45 -20.49 -20.74 -1.25
C LEU A 45 -19.41 -21.69 -0.73
N ALA A 46 -18.32 -21.89 -1.50
CA ALA A 46 -17.18 -22.66 -1.04
C ALA A 46 -16.50 -21.97 0.18
N TRP A 47 -16.39 -20.67 0.16
CA TRP A 47 -15.85 -19.89 1.27
C TRP A 47 -16.76 -19.93 2.50
N ALA A 48 -18.07 -19.81 2.32
CA ALA A 48 -19.05 -19.92 3.40
C ALA A 48 -19.04 -21.29 4.07
N TYR A 49 -18.87 -22.36 3.27
CA TYR A 49 -18.79 -23.72 3.79
C TYR A 49 -17.63 -23.93 4.77
N GLU A 50 -16.50 -23.23 4.58
CA GLU A 50 -15.36 -23.31 5.51
C GLU A 50 -15.71 -22.85 6.92
N ALA A 51 -16.64 -21.89 7.08
CA ALA A 51 -17.07 -21.38 8.38
C ALA A 51 -17.80 -22.47 9.22
N GLY A 52 -18.41 -23.45 8.57
CA GLY A 52 -19.06 -24.59 9.24
C GLY A 52 -18.09 -25.46 10.06
N ALA A 53 -16.79 -25.37 9.81
CA ALA A 53 -15.78 -26.06 10.63
C ALA A 53 -15.48 -25.35 11.96
N GLY A 54 -16.07 -24.17 12.20
CA GLY A 54 -15.88 -23.34 13.37
C GLY A 54 -14.73 -22.32 13.23
N TYR A 55 -14.61 -21.47 14.25
CA TYR A 55 -13.66 -20.37 14.26
C TYR A 55 -12.40 -20.70 15.06
N PRO A 56 -11.19 -20.40 14.55
CA PRO A 56 -9.96 -20.74 15.26
C PRO A 56 -9.87 -19.99 16.59
N MET A 57 -9.25 -20.60 17.59
CA MET A 57 -9.00 -19.98 18.89
C MET A 57 -7.92 -18.90 18.76
N VAL A 58 -8.10 -17.77 19.47
CA VAL A 58 -7.12 -16.69 19.64
C VAL A 58 -6.76 -16.63 21.13
N THR A 59 -5.47 -16.72 21.45
CA THR A 59 -5.01 -16.87 22.84
C THR A 59 -4.03 -15.75 23.25
N ALA A 60 -3.94 -15.50 24.56
CA ALA A 60 -2.96 -14.56 25.12
C ALA A 60 -1.51 -14.97 24.80
N THR A 61 -1.21 -16.27 24.75
CA THR A 61 0.15 -16.73 24.42
C THR A 61 0.52 -16.48 22.96
N GLN A 62 -0.43 -16.56 22.04
CA GLN A 62 -0.24 -16.15 20.64
C GLN A 62 0.01 -14.63 20.53
N PHE A 63 -0.72 -13.81 21.30
CA PHE A 63 -0.50 -12.37 21.35
C PHE A 63 0.89 -12.04 21.90
N LEU A 64 1.33 -12.72 22.96
CA LEU A 64 2.66 -12.58 23.58
C LEU A 64 3.82 -13.01 22.67
N ALA A 65 3.58 -13.82 21.63
CA ALA A 65 4.64 -14.33 20.75
C ALA A 65 5.40 -13.18 20.08
N PHE A 66 4.72 -12.11 19.68
CA PHE A 66 5.39 -10.96 19.08
C PHE A 66 6.38 -10.29 20.05
N CYS A 67 5.96 -10.02 21.28
CA CYS A 67 6.85 -9.41 22.29
C CYS A 67 8.01 -10.32 22.68
N ARG A 68 7.80 -11.64 22.68
CA ARG A 68 8.81 -12.63 23.11
C ARG A 68 9.83 -13.00 22.04
N THR A 69 9.37 -13.10 20.79
CA THR A 69 10.19 -13.67 19.69
C THR A 69 10.11 -12.89 18.39
N GLY A 70 9.29 -11.82 18.32
CA GLY A 70 9.02 -11.08 17.09
C GLY A 70 8.06 -11.78 16.13
N ASP A 71 7.47 -12.92 16.52
CA ASP A 71 6.53 -13.66 15.68
C ASP A 71 5.14 -13.01 15.67
N ARG A 72 4.83 -12.34 14.58
CA ARG A 72 3.52 -11.74 14.32
C ARG A 72 2.48 -12.79 13.93
N MET A 73 2.89 -13.78 13.14
CA MET A 73 2.00 -14.72 12.47
C MET A 73 1.27 -15.64 13.44
N ALA A 74 1.87 -15.91 14.61
CA ALA A 74 1.23 -16.70 15.66
C ALA A 74 -0.15 -16.15 16.06
N TYR A 75 -0.30 -14.82 16.10
CA TYR A 75 -1.57 -14.15 16.43
C TYR A 75 -2.36 -13.74 15.18
N GLU A 76 -1.70 -13.18 14.18
CA GLU A 76 -2.35 -12.60 13.00
C GLU A 76 -3.08 -13.66 12.17
N LYS A 77 -2.52 -14.86 12.02
CA LYS A 77 -3.13 -15.94 11.23
C LYS A 77 -4.52 -16.34 11.74
N PRO A 78 -4.71 -16.74 13.01
CA PRO A 78 -6.05 -17.05 13.53
C PRO A 78 -6.96 -15.83 13.64
N TYR A 79 -6.42 -14.64 13.91
CA TYR A 79 -7.15 -13.38 13.95
C TYR A 79 -7.82 -13.06 12.61
N PHE A 80 -7.06 -13.06 11.51
CA PHE A 80 -7.60 -12.80 10.18
C PHE A 80 -8.48 -13.93 9.66
N ALA A 81 -8.17 -15.19 10.03
CA ALA A 81 -9.01 -16.33 9.67
C ALA A 81 -10.43 -16.18 10.21
N ARG A 82 -10.62 -15.74 11.47
CA ARG A 82 -11.96 -15.48 12.04
C ARG A 82 -12.76 -14.50 11.19
N ARG A 83 -12.15 -13.37 10.81
CA ARG A 83 -12.80 -12.32 10.02
C ARG A 83 -13.12 -12.81 8.61
N SER A 84 -12.19 -13.52 8.01
CA SER A 84 -12.39 -14.14 6.69
C SER A 84 -13.55 -15.13 6.69
N LEU A 85 -13.59 -16.05 7.66
CA LEU A 85 -14.66 -17.03 7.77
C LEU A 85 -16.03 -16.37 7.99
N LEU A 86 -16.10 -15.35 8.85
CA LEU A 86 -17.32 -14.60 9.10
C LEU A 86 -17.82 -13.91 7.83
N ILE A 87 -16.95 -13.24 7.07
CA ILE A 87 -17.32 -12.62 5.80
C ILE A 87 -17.87 -13.68 4.83
N GLY A 88 -17.21 -14.82 4.72
CA GLY A 88 -17.68 -15.93 3.89
C GLY A 88 -19.08 -16.41 4.27
N ALA A 89 -19.33 -16.65 5.56
CA ALA A 89 -20.63 -17.07 6.08
C ALA A 89 -21.74 -16.04 5.79
N VAL A 90 -21.45 -14.75 6.01
CA VAL A 90 -22.41 -13.65 5.74
C VAL A 90 -22.75 -13.58 4.25
N LEU A 91 -21.75 -13.65 3.37
CA LEU A 91 -21.99 -13.62 1.92
C LEU A 91 -22.75 -14.84 1.44
N GLY A 92 -22.45 -16.03 1.98
CA GLY A 92 -23.20 -17.25 1.69
C GLY A 92 -24.67 -17.13 2.10
N GLU A 93 -24.93 -16.59 3.31
CA GLU A 93 -26.29 -16.33 3.79
C GLU A 93 -26.99 -15.25 2.97
N CYS A 94 -26.28 -14.20 2.55
CA CYS A 94 -26.83 -13.19 1.64
C CYS A 94 -27.18 -13.76 0.25
N LEU A 95 -26.45 -14.74 -0.26
CA LEU A 95 -26.75 -15.41 -1.52
C LEU A 95 -27.96 -16.33 -1.42
N LEU A 96 -27.99 -17.23 -0.43
CA LEU A 96 -29.05 -18.24 -0.30
C LEU A 96 -30.31 -17.70 0.38
N ASP A 97 -30.15 -16.88 1.39
CA ASP A 97 -31.20 -16.25 2.20
C ASP A 97 -32.17 -17.25 2.88
N ASP A 98 -31.71 -18.48 3.12
CA ASP A 98 -32.51 -19.59 3.64
C ASP A 98 -32.19 -20.03 5.08
N GLY A 99 -31.17 -19.41 5.69
CA GLY A 99 -30.71 -19.72 7.05
C GLY A 99 -29.57 -20.73 7.12
N THR A 100 -29.09 -21.25 6.00
CA THR A 100 -28.05 -22.29 5.95
C THR A 100 -26.78 -21.89 6.70
N TYR A 101 -26.36 -20.61 6.62
CA TYR A 101 -25.14 -20.12 7.26
C TYR A 101 -25.41 -19.23 8.48
N LEU A 102 -26.66 -19.11 8.92
CA LEU A 102 -27.04 -18.15 9.97
C LEU A 102 -26.35 -18.45 11.30
N ASP A 103 -26.28 -19.73 11.72
CA ASP A 103 -25.60 -20.12 12.94
C ASP A 103 -24.09 -19.82 12.86
N SER A 104 -23.45 -20.08 11.72
CA SER A 104 -22.04 -19.72 11.50
C SER A 104 -21.81 -18.20 11.58
N VAL A 105 -22.76 -17.38 11.11
CA VAL A 105 -22.70 -15.92 11.26
C VAL A 105 -22.77 -15.52 12.73
N ILE A 106 -23.71 -16.10 13.49
CA ILE A 106 -23.90 -15.81 14.91
C ILE A 106 -22.65 -16.19 15.70
N ASP A 107 -22.11 -17.38 15.47
CA ASP A 107 -20.90 -17.88 16.14
C ASP A 107 -19.68 -16.99 15.82
N GLY A 108 -19.54 -16.53 14.57
CA GLY A 108 -18.46 -15.63 14.18
C GLY A 108 -18.56 -14.26 14.85
N LEU A 109 -19.76 -13.68 14.89
CA LEU A 109 -20.01 -12.43 15.61
C LEU A 109 -19.70 -12.59 17.10
N TRP A 110 -20.15 -13.70 17.70
CA TRP A 110 -19.87 -14.02 19.09
C TRP A 110 -18.37 -14.12 19.37
N CYS A 111 -17.65 -14.94 18.60
CA CYS A 111 -16.21 -15.10 18.75
C CYS A 111 -15.43 -13.79 18.65
N ILE A 112 -15.80 -12.90 17.74
CA ILE A 112 -15.11 -11.60 17.58
C ILE A 112 -15.47 -10.65 18.72
N CYS A 113 -16.71 -10.62 19.19
CA CYS A 113 -17.12 -9.81 20.34
C CYS A 113 -16.47 -10.25 21.66
N GLU A 114 -16.12 -11.56 21.80
CA GLU A 114 -15.44 -12.10 22.98
C GLU A 114 -13.91 -11.90 22.97
N GLU A 115 -13.33 -11.42 21.89
CA GLU A 115 -11.89 -11.11 21.86
C GLU A 115 -11.55 -10.02 22.90
N THR A 116 -10.44 -10.16 23.59
CA THR A 116 -9.94 -9.16 24.54
C THR A 116 -9.66 -7.82 23.84
N THR A 117 -9.12 -7.89 22.63
CA THR A 117 -8.80 -6.72 21.79
C THR A 117 -8.99 -7.04 20.32
N TRP A 118 -9.25 -5.97 19.53
CA TRP A 118 -9.21 -6.04 18.05
C TRP A 118 -7.89 -5.50 17.47
N VAL A 119 -6.98 -5.06 18.33
CA VAL A 119 -5.65 -4.58 17.94
C VAL A 119 -4.70 -5.74 17.72
N LEU A 120 -3.84 -5.66 16.71
CA LEU A 120 -2.79 -6.65 16.50
C LEU A 120 -1.70 -6.56 17.56
N SER A 121 -1.04 -7.69 17.86
CA SER A 121 0.05 -7.73 18.84
C SER A 121 1.20 -6.79 18.49
N ALA A 122 1.54 -6.66 17.21
CA ALA A 122 2.57 -5.74 16.73
C ALA A 122 2.18 -4.25 16.85
N HIS A 123 0.90 -3.94 17.02
CA HIS A 123 0.38 -2.57 17.14
C HIS A 123 0.02 -2.17 18.57
N ASN A 124 0.20 -3.06 19.55
CA ASN A 124 -0.22 -2.86 20.93
C ASN A 124 0.57 -1.74 21.63
N GLY A 125 0.10 -0.51 21.47
CA GLY A 125 0.69 0.67 22.08
C GLY A 125 1.95 1.19 21.37
N SER A 126 2.20 0.77 20.12
CA SER A 126 3.27 1.32 19.31
C SER A 126 3.10 2.85 19.15
N ASP A 127 4.20 3.57 19.34
CA ASP A 127 4.36 5.00 19.07
C ASP A 127 3.38 5.97 19.74
N HIS A 128 2.75 5.56 20.84
CA HIS A 128 1.89 6.46 21.59
C HIS A 128 2.73 7.27 22.60
N PRO A 129 2.76 8.61 22.52
CA PRO A 129 3.46 9.43 23.52
C PRO A 129 2.96 9.13 24.93
N GLY A 130 3.90 8.87 25.85
CA GLY A 130 3.59 8.57 27.25
C GLY A 130 3.14 7.13 27.55
N ARG A 131 3.02 6.27 26.55
CA ARG A 131 2.82 4.82 26.78
C ARG A 131 4.17 4.11 26.98
N PRO A 132 4.24 3.15 27.93
CA PRO A 132 5.45 2.34 28.08
C PRO A 132 5.79 1.57 26.81
N PRO A 133 7.08 1.21 26.60
CA PRO A 133 7.50 0.34 25.51
C PRO A 133 6.71 -0.99 25.49
N MET A 134 6.64 -1.64 24.34
CA MET A 134 5.85 -2.87 24.14
C MET A 134 6.26 -4.01 25.09
N ASN A 135 7.56 -4.11 25.43
CA ASN A 135 8.07 -5.10 26.40
C ASN A 135 7.56 -4.89 27.83
N GLU A 136 7.14 -3.67 28.18
CA GLU A 136 6.51 -3.33 29.46
C GLU A 136 4.99 -3.51 29.44
N ARG A 137 4.40 -3.66 28.24
CA ARG A 137 2.96 -3.89 28.05
C ARG A 137 2.72 -5.00 27.02
N PRO A 138 3.10 -6.23 27.36
CA PRO A 138 3.05 -7.35 26.41
C PRO A 138 1.62 -7.83 26.09
N LEU A 139 0.61 -7.41 26.87
CA LEU A 139 -0.81 -7.70 26.67
C LEU A 139 -1.62 -6.41 26.51
N PRO A 140 -2.76 -6.47 25.81
CA PRO A 140 -3.61 -5.30 25.62
C PRO A 140 -4.33 -4.92 26.93
N ASP A 141 -4.54 -3.61 27.13
CA ASP A 141 -5.40 -3.10 28.20
C ASP A 141 -6.84 -2.95 27.69
N ALA A 142 -7.71 -3.89 28.09
CA ALA A 142 -9.11 -3.88 27.68
C ALA A 142 -9.93 -2.70 28.27
N ALA A 143 -9.44 -2.06 29.35
CA ALA A 143 -10.07 -0.90 29.95
C ALA A 143 -9.75 0.39 29.19
N ASN A 144 -8.59 0.45 28.51
CA ASN A 144 -8.15 1.59 27.71
C ASN A 144 -7.86 1.14 26.26
N PRO A 145 -8.90 0.90 25.47
CA PRO A 145 -8.74 0.38 24.11
C PRO A 145 -8.00 1.38 23.22
N TYR A 146 -7.07 0.86 22.43
CA TYR A 146 -6.38 1.59 21.39
C TYR A 146 -7.05 1.32 20.04
N VAL A 147 -7.09 2.31 19.17
CA VAL A 147 -7.62 2.15 17.81
C VAL A 147 -6.46 2.07 16.82
N ASP A 148 -6.18 0.87 16.32
CA ASP A 148 -5.27 0.63 15.21
C ASP A 148 -6.02 0.40 13.91
N LEU A 149 -5.28 0.11 12.84
CA LEU A 149 -5.80 -0.23 11.52
C LEU A 149 -6.90 -1.30 11.57
N PHE A 150 -6.65 -2.37 12.31
CA PHE A 150 -7.47 -3.58 12.27
C PHE A 150 -8.61 -3.57 13.28
N ALA A 151 -8.48 -2.78 14.36
CA ALA A 151 -9.62 -2.48 15.22
C ALA A 151 -10.69 -1.68 14.44
N ALA A 152 -10.27 -0.64 13.71
CA ALA A 152 -11.16 0.13 12.85
C ALA A 152 -11.76 -0.72 11.73
N GLN A 153 -10.95 -1.54 11.03
CA GLN A 153 -11.41 -2.42 9.96
C GLN A 153 -12.37 -3.51 10.47
N THR A 154 -12.13 -4.05 11.67
CA THR A 154 -13.06 -5.00 12.30
C THR A 154 -14.40 -4.33 12.59
N ALA A 155 -14.39 -3.12 13.15
CA ALA A 155 -15.61 -2.37 13.42
C ALA A 155 -16.41 -2.09 12.14
N ALA A 156 -15.76 -1.66 11.06
CA ALA A 156 -16.42 -1.43 9.76
C ALA A 156 -16.99 -2.74 9.18
N THR A 157 -16.23 -3.84 9.22
CA THR A 157 -16.74 -5.15 8.78
C THR A 157 -17.98 -5.58 9.57
N LEU A 158 -17.98 -5.39 10.90
CA LEU A 158 -19.14 -5.70 11.74
C LEU A 158 -20.32 -4.76 11.46
N ALA A 159 -20.07 -3.48 11.14
CA ALA A 159 -21.09 -2.54 10.73
C ALA A 159 -21.74 -2.93 9.40
N ASP A 160 -20.95 -3.31 8.41
CA ASP A 160 -21.42 -3.84 7.13
C ASP A 160 -22.28 -5.10 7.32
N ILE A 161 -21.88 -5.98 8.25
CA ILE A 161 -22.64 -7.21 8.57
C ILE A 161 -23.99 -6.86 9.18
N LEU A 162 -24.06 -5.92 10.12
CA LEU A 162 -25.34 -5.45 10.64
C LEU A 162 -26.19 -4.80 9.56
N TYR A 163 -25.59 -3.99 8.68
CA TYR A 163 -26.30 -3.40 7.53
C TYR A 163 -26.98 -4.44 6.64
N LEU A 164 -26.35 -5.60 6.44
CA LEU A 164 -26.87 -6.69 5.60
C LEU A 164 -27.83 -7.63 6.34
N MET A 165 -27.60 -7.89 7.65
CA MET A 165 -28.15 -9.05 8.35
C MET A 165 -28.97 -8.71 9.58
N GLU A 166 -29.01 -7.46 10.07
CA GLU A 166 -29.61 -7.09 11.37
C GLU A 166 -31.04 -7.61 11.50
N ASP A 167 -31.86 -7.45 10.47
CA ASP A 167 -33.26 -7.91 10.46
C ASP A 167 -33.39 -9.42 10.63
N LYS A 168 -32.43 -10.20 10.15
CA LYS A 168 -32.41 -11.66 10.27
C LYS A 168 -31.87 -12.10 11.64
N LEU A 169 -30.86 -11.41 12.13
CA LEU A 169 -30.31 -11.62 13.48
C LEU A 169 -31.32 -11.29 14.56
N ASP A 170 -32.10 -10.20 14.41
CA ASP A 170 -33.12 -9.76 15.37
C ASP A 170 -34.27 -10.75 15.50
N ARG A 171 -34.57 -11.52 14.47
CA ARG A 171 -35.56 -12.62 14.55
C ARG A 171 -35.11 -13.74 15.50
N ILE A 172 -33.80 -13.93 15.66
CA ILE A 172 -33.23 -14.88 16.63
C ILE A 172 -33.16 -14.20 18.00
N SER A 173 -32.46 -13.06 18.06
CA SER A 173 -32.38 -12.23 19.26
C SER A 173 -31.82 -10.84 18.92
N PRO A 174 -32.51 -9.75 19.32
CA PRO A 174 -31.99 -8.39 19.17
C PRO A 174 -30.75 -8.14 20.05
N LEU A 175 -30.42 -9.05 20.97
CA LEU A 175 -29.22 -8.97 21.79
C LEU A 175 -27.94 -9.14 20.98
N ILE A 176 -27.99 -9.85 19.83
CA ILE A 176 -26.85 -10.06 18.97
C ILE A 176 -26.39 -8.71 18.39
N ALA A 177 -27.27 -8.03 17.66
CA ALA A 177 -26.96 -6.72 17.08
C ALA A 177 -26.61 -5.69 18.15
N ARG A 178 -27.31 -5.69 19.30
CA ARG A 178 -27.00 -4.82 20.43
C ARG A 178 -25.58 -5.05 20.97
N ARG A 179 -25.15 -6.31 21.15
CA ARG A 179 -23.80 -6.64 21.62
C ARG A 179 -22.75 -6.15 20.63
N VAL A 180 -22.92 -6.37 19.34
CA VAL A 180 -21.99 -5.91 18.30
C VAL A 180 -21.85 -4.38 18.34
N ARG A 181 -22.95 -3.64 18.43
CA ARG A 181 -22.94 -2.17 18.55
C ARG A 181 -22.19 -1.70 19.81
N GLN A 182 -22.42 -2.36 20.95
CA GLN A 182 -21.72 -2.05 22.19
C GLN A 182 -20.20 -2.24 22.08
N GLU A 183 -19.76 -3.33 21.46
CA GLU A 183 -18.33 -3.58 21.28
C GLU A 183 -17.68 -2.62 20.28
N ILE A 184 -18.36 -2.26 19.20
CA ILE A 184 -17.88 -1.24 18.25
C ILE A 184 -17.74 0.11 18.95
N ASP A 185 -18.76 0.54 19.69
CA ASP A 185 -18.73 1.82 20.39
C ASP A 185 -17.61 1.86 21.43
N ARG A 186 -17.53 0.86 22.30
CA ARG A 186 -16.53 0.79 23.37
C ARG A 186 -15.10 0.72 22.87
N ARG A 187 -14.85 -0.01 21.77
CA ARG A 187 -13.49 -0.28 21.29
C ARG A 187 -12.99 0.72 20.26
N VAL A 188 -13.89 1.37 19.52
CA VAL A 188 -13.51 2.21 18.38
C VAL A 188 -14.12 3.61 18.45
N ILE A 189 -15.46 3.73 18.50
CA ILE A 189 -16.09 5.05 18.34
C ILE A 189 -15.88 5.93 19.56
N THR A 190 -16.13 5.42 20.77
CA THR A 190 -15.88 6.21 22.00
C THR A 190 -14.40 6.61 22.13
N PRO A 191 -13.40 5.71 21.98
CA PRO A 191 -11.99 6.11 21.96
C PRO A 191 -11.68 7.14 20.87
N PHE A 192 -12.18 6.96 19.65
CA PHE A 192 -11.99 7.93 18.57
C PHE A 192 -12.54 9.31 18.91
N MET A 193 -13.71 9.39 19.57
CA MET A 193 -14.35 10.65 19.93
C MET A 193 -13.73 11.35 21.14
N THR A 194 -13.07 10.61 22.03
CA THR A 194 -12.59 11.13 23.33
C THR A 194 -11.07 11.30 23.43
N HIS A 195 -10.29 10.66 22.54
CA HIS A 195 -8.84 10.78 22.50
C HIS A 195 -8.39 11.73 21.41
N ASP A 196 -7.35 12.52 21.69
CA ASP A 196 -6.65 13.40 20.75
C ASP A 196 -5.20 13.00 20.53
N ASP A 197 -4.75 11.95 21.22
CA ASP A 197 -3.36 11.60 21.40
C ASP A 197 -2.91 10.35 20.63
N PHE A 198 -3.79 9.71 19.87
CA PHE A 198 -3.36 8.65 18.95
C PHE A 198 -2.52 9.28 17.82
N TRP A 199 -1.31 8.77 17.62
CA TRP A 199 -0.34 9.38 16.72
C TRP A 199 -0.84 9.55 15.28
N TRP A 200 -1.62 8.60 14.78
CA TRP A 200 -2.20 8.62 13.43
C TRP A 200 -3.27 9.69 13.23
N MET A 201 -3.75 10.34 14.30
CA MET A 201 -4.71 11.44 14.20
C MET A 201 -4.08 12.74 13.65
N GLY A 202 -2.75 12.84 13.66
CA GLY A 202 -2.05 14.03 13.19
C GLY A 202 -2.23 15.27 14.07
N MET A 203 -2.74 15.12 15.29
CA MET A 203 -2.99 16.23 16.21
C MET A 203 -1.75 16.60 17.01
N ILE A 204 -1.06 15.63 17.58
CA ILE A 204 0.18 15.83 18.34
C ILE A 204 1.40 15.70 17.41
N ARG A 205 1.44 14.64 16.64
CA ARG A 205 2.50 14.29 15.71
C ARG A 205 2.03 14.63 14.28
N LYS A 206 2.90 15.23 13.46
CA LYS A 206 2.55 15.66 12.09
C LYS A 206 3.03 14.73 11.00
N ASP A 207 3.95 13.84 11.30
CA ASP A 207 4.50 12.82 10.40
C ASP A 207 3.59 11.57 10.35
N VAL A 208 2.37 11.76 9.89
CA VAL A 208 1.39 10.69 9.69
C VAL A 208 1.61 9.96 8.37
N CYS A 209 1.05 8.75 8.22
CA CYS A 209 1.16 7.92 7.03
C CYS A 209 -0.20 7.28 6.67
N ASN A 210 -0.18 6.19 5.91
CA ASN A 210 -1.36 5.43 5.47
C ASN A 210 -2.31 4.99 6.62
N TRP A 211 -1.84 4.94 7.86
CA TRP A 211 -2.69 4.65 9.01
C TRP A 211 -3.88 5.61 9.12
N THR A 212 -3.64 6.88 8.85
CA THR A 212 -4.66 7.93 8.97
C THR A 212 -5.84 7.67 8.03
N PRO A 213 -5.69 7.61 6.69
CA PRO A 213 -6.82 7.36 5.81
C PRO A 213 -7.42 5.97 6.00
N TRP A 214 -6.61 4.94 6.34
CA TRP A 214 -7.14 3.61 6.57
C TRP A 214 -8.07 3.56 7.79
N ILE A 215 -7.64 4.08 8.94
CA ILE A 215 -8.46 4.10 10.15
C ILE A 215 -9.70 4.97 9.92
N LEU A 216 -9.52 6.18 9.39
CA LEU A 216 -10.60 7.16 9.28
C LEU A 216 -11.66 6.75 8.26
N SER A 217 -11.31 6.08 7.15
CA SER A 217 -12.32 5.55 6.22
C SER A 217 -13.23 4.54 6.91
N ASN A 218 -12.67 3.64 7.70
CA ASN A 218 -13.42 2.64 8.45
C ASN A 218 -14.28 3.28 9.56
N VAL A 219 -13.76 4.29 10.27
CA VAL A 219 -14.50 5.01 11.32
C VAL A 219 -15.67 5.78 10.72
N ILE A 220 -15.46 6.46 9.58
CA ILE A 220 -16.53 7.18 8.85
C ILE A 220 -17.64 6.21 8.47
N ASP A 221 -17.30 5.04 7.91
CA ASP A 221 -18.27 4.03 7.49
C ASP A 221 -19.10 3.53 8.67
N VAL A 222 -18.46 3.21 9.81
CA VAL A 222 -19.15 2.83 11.05
C VAL A 222 -20.12 3.91 11.54
N LEU A 223 -19.69 5.18 11.56
CA LEU A 223 -20.52 6.31 12.00
C LEU A 223 -21.73 6.48 11.10
N LEU A 224 -21.56 6.37 9.79
CA LEU A 224 -22.63 6.53 8.81
C LEU A 224 -23.64 5.38 8.85
N LEU A 225 -23.17 4.15 9.11
CA LEU A 225 -24.03 2.96 9.16
C LEU A 225 -24.76 2.80 10.49
N LEU A 226 -24.12 3.11 11.62
CA LEU A 226 -24.60 2.68 12.93
C LEU A 226 -24.96 3.80 13.91
N GLU A 227 -24.35 4.99 13.81
CA GLU A 227 -24.57 6.07 14.79
C GLU A 227 -25.92 6.74 14.54
N ARG A 228 -26.83 6.58 15.49
CA ARG A 228 -28.19 7.13 15.41
C ARG A 228 -28.31 8.54 15.95
N ASP A 229 -27.44 8.94 16.89
CA ASP A 229 -27.38 10.32 17.33
C ASP A 229 -26.83 11.21 16.21
N GLY A 230 -27.67 12.10 15.69
CA GLY A 230 -27.35 12.93 14.52
C GLY A 230 -26.20 13.89 14.78
N TRP A 231 -26.08 14.41 16.00
CA TRP A 231 -24.97 15.29 16.37
C TRP A 231 -23.67 14.52 16.47
N ARG A 232 -23.66 13.41 17.21
CA ARG A 232 -22.46 12.56 17.38
C ARG A 232 -21.98 12.02 16.04
N ARG A 233 -22.88 11.62 15.16
CA ARG A 233 -22.56 11.18 13.80
C ARG A 233 -21.90 12.28 12.98
N SER A 234 -22.51 13.44 12.92
CA SER A 234 -22.01 14.59 12.15
C SER A 234 -20.67 15.08 12.69
N GLU A 235 -20.54 15.22 14.01
CA GLU A 235 -19.28 15.65 14.64
C GLU A 235 -18.17 14.63 14.44
N GLY A 236 -18.47 13.33 14.56
CA GLY A 236 -17.50 12.26 14.34
C GLY A 236 -16.98 12.24 12.90
N VAL A 237 -17.85 12.37 11.89
CA VAL A 237 -17.43 12.44 10.48
C VAL A 237 -16.66 13.73 10.21
N THR A 238 -17.09 14.87 10.77
CA THR A 238 -16.38 16.15 10.66
C THR A 238 -14.98 16.06 11.24
N ARG A 239 -14.85 15.44 12.43
CA ARG A 239 -13.58 15.19 13.10
C ARG A 239 -12.65 14.34 12.24
N ALA A 240 -13.17 13.24 11.66
CA ALA A 240 -12.41 12.36 10.79
C ALA A 240 -11.89 13.10 9.54
N LEU A 241 -12.72 13.89 8.87
CA LEU A 241 -12.32 14.68 7.72
C LEU A 241 -11.25 15.74 8.06
N ARG A 242 -11.35 16.39 9.23
CA ARG A 242 -10.32 17.33 9.69
C ARG A 242 -8.97 16.65 9.94
N MET A 243 -8.97 15.40 10.44
CA MET A 243 -7.75 14.61 10.62
C MET A 243 -7.15 14.18 9.28
N LEU A 244 -7.96 13.90 8.25
CA LEU A 244 -7.47 13.64 6.89
C LEU A 244 -6.72 14.83 6.29
N ASP A 245 -6.98 16.08 6.71
CA ASP A 245 -6.15 17.22 6.30
C ASP A 245 -4.69 17.08 6.75
N SER A 246 -4.42 16.44 7.90
CA SER A 246 -3.05 16.16 8.34
C SER A 246 -2.35 15.13 7.43
N TYR A 247 -3.08 14.15 6.92
CA TYR A 247 -2.55 13.21 5.95
C TYR A 247 -2.27 13.89 4.59
N LEU A 248 -3.19 14.71 4.09
CA LEU A 248 -2.97 15.45 2.85
C LEU A 248 -1.77 16.41 2.93
N ALA A 249 -1.50 16.95 4.13
CA ALA A 249 -0.39 17.89 4.33
C ALA A 249 1.01 17.23 4.23
N VAL A 250 1.11 15.91 4.40
CA VAL A 250 2.39 15.19 4.27
C VAL A 250 2.58 14.58 2.89
N LEU A 251 1.53 14.53 2.07
CA LEU A 251 1.62 13.98 0.71
C LEU A 251 2.32 14.99 -0.23
N PRO A 252 3.08 14.49 -1.22
CA PRO A 252 3.59 15.32 -2.29
C PRO A 252 2.46 15.99 -3.09
N GLU A 253 2.68 17.21 -3.55
CA GLU A 253 1.67 17.96 -4.33
C GLU A 253 1.35 17.34 -5.71
N ASP A 254 2.17 16.41 -6.17
CA ASP A 254 1.94 15.61 -7.38
C ASP A 254 1.06 14.38 -7.16
N GLY A 255 0.69 14.11 -5.90
CA GLY A 255 -0.15 12.97 -5.51
C GLY A 255 0.57 11.64 -5.45
N GLY A 256 1.90 11.64 -5.52
CA GLY A 256 2.73 10.44 -5.36
C GLY A 256 2.60 9.81 -3.97
N CYS A 257 2.91 8.52 -3.87
CA CYS A 257 3.00 7.79 -2.61
C CYS A 257 4.43 7.31 -2.40
N ASP A 258 5.12 7.83 -1.38
CA ASP A 258 6.50 7.49 -1.04
C ASP A 258 6.67 6.03 -0.59
N GLU A 259 5.60 5.40 -0.10
CA GLU A 259 5.56 3.99 0.26
C GLU A 259 5.46 3.05 -0.96
N GLY A 260 5.28 3.58 -2.17
CA GLY A 260 5.15 2.83 -3.41
C GLY A 260 3.73 2.40 -3.76
N ALA A 261 3.56 1.82 -4.97
CA ALA A 261 2.26 1.41 -5.52
C ALA A 261 1.56 0.36 -4.65
N GLY A 262 2.31 -0.52 -3.98
CA GLY A 262 1.76 -1.56 -3.12
C GLY A 262 0.92 -1.03 -1.95
N TYR A 263 1.24 0.15 -1.46
CA TYR A 263 0.50 0.80 -0.37
C TYR A 263 -0.71 1.62 -0.82
N PHE A 264 -0.94 1.78 -2.12
CA PHE A 264 -2.05 2.58 -2.62
C PHE A 264 -3.42 2.14 -2.06
N ASN A 265 -3.64 0.83 -1.90
CA ASN A 265 -4.88 0.31 -1.32
C ASN A 265 -5.16 0.84 0.09
N MET A 266 -4.10 1.05 0.88
CA MET A 266 -4.16 1.47 2.28
C MET A 266 -4.02 2.99 2.44
N ALA A 267 -3.58 3.68 1.39
CA ALA A 267 -3.33 5.11 1.33
C ALA A 267 -4.37 5.84 0.47
N GLY A 268 -4.09 6.02 -0.82
CA GLY A 268 -4.96 6.77 -1.74
C GLY A 268 -6.34 6.14 -1.94
N ALA A 269 -6.44 4.80 -1.99
CA ALA A 269 -7.74 4.13 -2.09
C ALA A 269 -8.52 4.15 -0.77
N ALA A 270 -7.87 4.14 0.39
CA ALA A 270 -8.55 4.35 1.66
C ALA A 270 -9.07 5.79 1.81
N LEU A 271 -8.31 6.77 1.33
CA LEU A 271 -8.81 8.14 1.21
C LEU A 271 -10.06 8.20 0.30
N PHE A 272 -10.03 7.52 -0.85
CA PHE A 272 -11.20 7.40 -1.71
C PHE A 272 -12.40 6.81 -0.97
N ASP A 273 -12.23 5.71 -0.21
CA ASP A 273 -13.31 5.09 0.56
C ASP A 273 -13.95 6.11 1.53
N ALA A 274 -13.14 6.89 2.25
CA ALA A 274 -13.63 7.94 3.15
C ALA A 274 -14.47 9.01 2.41
N LEU A 275 -13.96 9.49 1.27
CA LEU A 275 -14.64 10.51 0.46
C LEU A 275 -15.89 9.97 -0.21
N GLU A 276 -15.88 8.73 -0.68
CA GLU A 276 -17.02 8.05 -1.30
C GLU A 276 -18.14 7.83 -0.29
N SER A 277 -17.81 7.44 0.94
CA SER A 277 -18.80 7.27 2.01
C SER A 277 -19.50 8.60 2.34
N VAL A 278 -18.75 9.70 2.45
CA VAL A 278 -19.33 11.03 2.68
C VAL A 278 -20.16 11.51 1.48
N TYR A 279 -19.65 11.33 0.26
CA TYR A 279 -20.37 11.67 -0.97
C TYR A 279 -21.70 10.93 -1.05
N THR A 280 -21.70 9.63 -0.79
CA THR A 280 -22.90 8.80 -0.84
C THR A 280 -23.89 9.16 0.28
N ALA A 281 -23.41 9.36 1.51
CA ALA A 281 -24.26 9.70 2.64
C ALA A 281 -24.90 11.08 2.53
N THR A 282 -24.31 11.99 1.77
CA THR A 282 -24.83 13.34 1.49
C THR A 282 -25.54 13.45 0.14
N ASN A 283 -25.81 12.33 -0.55
CA ASN A 283 -26.39 12.31 -1.90
C ASN A 283 -25.65 13.24 -2.88
N GLY A 284 -24.32 13.33 -2.75
CA GLY A 284 -23.45 14.14 -3.60
C GLY A 284 -23.40 15.62 -3.27
N HIS A 285 -24.08 16.09 -2.23
CA HIS A 285 -24.00 17.50 -1.81
C HIS A 285 -22.62 17.89 -1.29
N VAL A 286 -21.91 16.96 -0.66
CA VAL A 286 -20.52 17.14 -0.23
C VAL A 286 -19.61 16.28 -1.10
N SER A 287 -18.74 16.94 -1.88
CA SER A 287 -17.82 16.28 -2.80
C SER A 287 -16.46 16.98 -2.79
N PHE A 288 -15.40 16.19 -2.75
CA PHE A 288 -14.01 16.65 -2.85
C PHE A 288 -13.29 16.08 -4.08
N PHE A 289 -14.02 15.40 -4.96
CA PHE A 289 -13.43 14.69 -6.10
C PHE A 289 -12.93 15.61 -7.23
N ASP A 290 -13.36 16.85 -7.26
CA ASP A 290 -12.88 17.86 -8.22
C ASP A 290 -11.61 18.61 -7.70
N GLU A 291 -11.18 18.37 -6.45
CA GLU A 291 -9.98 18.98 -5.87
C GLU A 291 -8.70 18.50 -6.59
N PRO A 292 -7.80 19.42 -6.99
CA PRO A 292 -6.65 19.05 -7.81
C PRO A 292 -5.74 17.98 -7.19
N LEU A 293 -5.49 18.05 -5.87
CA LEU A 293 -4.66 17.06 -5.17
C LEU A 293 -5.34 15.68 -5.14
N ILE A 294 -6.65 15.62 -4.90
CA ILE A 294 -7.41 14.36 -4.90
C ILE A 294 -7.35 13.69 -6.27
N ARG A 295 -7.48 14.48 -7.34
CA ARG A 295 -7.37 13.97 -8.72
C ARG A 295 -5.96 13.45 -9.04
N LYS A 296 -4.91 14.08 -8.52
CA LYS A 296 -3.52 13.63 -8.68
C LYS A 296 -3.25 12.35 -7.90
N ILE A 297 -3.70 12.27 -6.62
CA ILE A 297 -3.59 11.05 -5.81
C ILE A 297 -4.25 9.86 -6.52
N ALA A 298 -5.44 10.07 -7.09
CA ALA A 298 -6.15 9.02 -7.84
C ALA A 298 -5.32 8.44 -8.99
N MET A 299 -4.52 9.28 -9.68
CA MET A 299 -3.72 8.88 -10.85
C MET A 299 -2.43 8.13 -10.51
N PHE A 300 -1.99 8.12 -9.26
CA PHE A 300 -0.71 7.52 -8.86
C PHE A 300 -0.52 6.06 -9.34
N PRO A 301 -1.49 5.12 -9.17
CA PRO A 301 -1.29 3.75 -9.62
C PRO A 301 -1.11 3.63 -11.14
N LEU A 302 -1.72 4.50 -11.93
CA LEU A 302 -1.53 4.53 -13.38
C LEU A 302 -0.14 5.07 -13.76
N HIS A 303 0.40 6.04 -13.00
CA HIS A 303 1.77 6.54 -13.17
C HIS A 303 2.82 5.47 -12.82
N ALA A 304 2.53 4.63 -11.82
CA ALA A 304 3.43 3.57 -11.38
C ALA A 304 3.33 2.28 -12.23
N HIS A 305 2.30 2.11 -13.07
CA HIS A 305 2.10 0.91 -13.87
C HIS A 305 3.16 0.78 -14.99
N ILE A 306 3.76 -0.40 -15.12
CA ILE A 306 4.75 -0.72 -16.15
C ILE A 306 4.09 -1.47 -17.31
N ALA A 307 3.74 -2.72 -17.12
CA ALA A 307 3.08 -3.58 -18.10
C ALA A 307 2.50 -4.81 -17.39
N GLY A 308 1.39 -5.33 -17.86
CA GLY A 308 0.76 -6.50 -17.26
C GLY A 308 0.53 -6.27 -15.78
N ARG A 309 1.13 -7.11 -14.93
CA ARG A 309 1.01 -6.99 -13.48
C ARG A 309 2.17 -6.25 -12.82
N TYR A 310 3.14 -5.74 -13.58
CA TYR A 310 4.32 -5.07 -13.09
C TYR A 310 4.10 -3.58 -12.85
N PHE A 311 4.62 -3.11 -11.72
CA PHE A 311 4.62 -1.72 -11.29
C PHE A 311 6.02 -1.29 -10.87
N ILE A 312 6.27 0.02 -10.86
CA ILE A 312 7.46 0.59 -10.21
C ILE A 312 7.43 0.15 -8.75
N ASN A 313 8.49 -0.53 -8.32
CA ASN A 313 8.54 -1.19 -7.02
C ASN A 313 9.63 -0.63 -6.10
N PHE A 314 9.94 0.66 -6.21
CA PHE A 314 10.78 1.34 -5.23
C PHE A 314 10.14 1.31 -3.84
N ALA A 315 10.96 1.41 -2.79
CA ALA A 315 10.58 1.26 -1.39
C ALA A 315 10.04 -0.16 -1.05
N ASP A 316 9.26 -0.31 0.03
CA ASP A 316 8.67 -1.61 0.42
C ASP A 316 7.51 -2.03 -0.52
N CYS A 317 7.75 -2.00 -1.84
CA CYS A 317 6.76 -2.35 -2.85
C CYS A 317 7.11 -3.66 -3.57
N ASP A 318 6.11 -4.50 -3.78
CA ASP A 318 6.24 -5.67 -4.63
C ASP A 318 6.28 -5.26 -6.11
N ALA A 319 7.02 -5.98 -6.96
CA ALA A 319 7.02 -5.72 -8.40
C ALA A 319 5.66 -6.02 -9.05
N GLN A 320 4.89 -6.93 -8.44
CA GLN A 320 3.52 -7.27 -8.85
C GLN A 320 2.54 -7.06 -7.67
N PRO A 321 2.30 -5.82 -7.23
CA PRO A 321 1.42 -5.54 -6.12
C PRO A 321 -0.03 -5.90 -6.45
N LEU A 322 -0.78 -6.27 -5.43
CA LEU A 322 -2.21 -6.58 -5.56
C LEU A 322 -3.02 -5.30 -5.33
N LEU A 323 -3.40 -4.62 -6.41
CA LEU A 323 -4.22 -3.42 -6.33
C LEU A 323 -5.71 -3.74 -6.50
N ASP A 324 -6.55 -3.02 -5.76
CA ASP A 324 -8.01 -3.12 -5.87
C ASP A 324 -8.50 -2.30 -7.08
N GLY A 325 -8.56 -2.95 -8.23
CA GLY A 325 -8.99 -2.33 -9.48
C GLY A 325 -10.38 -1.71 -9.39
N GLU A 326 -11.26 -2.29 -8.57
CA GLU A 326 -12.61 -1.82 -8.31
C GLU A 326 -12.62 -0.43 -7.68
N ARG A 327 -11.78 -0.19 -6.68
CA ARG A 327 -11.65 1.14 -6.04
C ARG A 327 -11.00 2.15 -6.98
N ILE A 328 -9.97 1.73 -7.72
CA ILE A 328 -9.31 2.57 -8.71
C ILE A 328 -10.30 3.02 -9.80
N ALA A 329 -11.13 2.11 -10.32
CA ALA A 329 -12.13 2.43 -11.33
C ALA A 329 -13.19 3.43 -10.80
N ARG A 330 -13.70 3.20 -9.59
CA ARG A 330 -14.66 4.10 -8.95
C ARG A 330 -14.05 5.48 -8.67
N PHE A 331 -12.77 5.52 -8.26
CA PHE A 331 -12.04 6.76 -8.07
C PHE A 331 -11.92 7.52 -9.41
N GLY A 332 -11.56 6.81 -10.50
CA GLY A 332 -11.53 7.37 -11.85
C GLY A 332 -12.87 7.93 -12.31
N MET A 333 -13.96 7.23 -12.00
CA MET A 333 -15.33 7.68 -12.28
C MET A 333 -15.67 8.97 -11.51
N ARG A 334 -15.40 9.00 -10.19
CA ARG A 334 -15.69 10.16 -9.34
C ARG A 334 -14.87 11.39 -9.72
N THR A 335 -13.60 11.19 -10.03
CA THR A 335 -12.69 12.28 -10.45
C THR A 335 -12.79 12.64 -11.92
N LYS A 336 -13.70 12.00 -12.68
CA LYS A 336 -13.92 12.22 -14.12
C LYS A 336 -12.64 12.01 -14.94
N GLN A 337 -11.90 10.94 -14.61
CA GLN A 337 -10.64 10.54 -15.28
C GLN A 337 -10.85 9.20 -16.01
N PRO A 338 -11.24 9.22 -17.30
CA PRO A 338 -11.61 8.00 -18.03
C PRO A 338 -10.45 7.02 -18.19
N GLU A 339 -9.21 7.49 -18.29
CA GLU A 339 -8.01 6.63 -18.35
C GLU A 339 -7.88 5.79 -17.06
N LEU A 340 -8.10 6.41 -15.90
CA LEU A 340 -8.05 5.74 -14.61
C LEU A 340 -9.21 4.76 -14.42
N LEU A 341 -10.42 5.15 -14.88
CA LEU A 341 -11.58 4.24 -14.88
C LEU A 341 -11.29 2.98 -15.69
N CYS A 342 -10.81 3.13 -16.93
CA CYS A 342 -10.47 1.98 -17.79
C CYS A 342 -9.36 1.13 -17.18
N PHE A 343 -8.34 1.75 -16.60
CA PHE A 343 -7.26 1.05 -15.91
C PHE A 343 -7.75 0.22 -14.73
N GLY A 344 -8.58 0.82 -13.86
CA GLY A 344 -9.14 0.11 -12.72
C GLY A 344 -10.03 -1.07 -13.13
N LEU A 345 -10.86 -0.90 -14.15
CA LEU A 345 -11.68 -1.98 -14.72
C LEU A 345 -10.83 -3.11 -15.30
N TRP A 346 -9.72 -2.77 -15.97
CA TRP A 346 -8.79 -3.75 -16.49
C TRP A 346 -8.09 -4.52 -15.37
N LEU A 347 -7.61 -3.82 -14.32
CA LEU A 347 -7.02 -4.46 -13.13
C LEU A 347 -7.98 -5.39 -12.41
N ALA A 348 -9.24 -4.98 -12.24
CA ALA A 348 -10.27 -5.79 -11.59
C ALA A 348 -10.46 -7.15 -12.28
N LYS A 349 -10.32 -7.20 -13.60
CA LYS A 349 -10.40 -8.45 -14.39
C LYS A 349 -9.19 -9.37 -14.22
N GLN A 350 -8.02 -8.83 -13.84
CA GLN A 350 -6.83 -9.64 -13.58
C GLN A 350 -6.97 -10.49 -12.31
N ARG A 351 -7.96 -10.20 -11.50
CA ARG A 351 -8.21 -10.87 -10.23
C ARG A 351 -9.26 -11.97 -10.39
N SER A 352 -8.87 -13.21 -10.11
CA SER A 352 -9.75 -14.39 -10.22
C SER A 352 -10.50 -14.72 -8.93
N SER A 353 -10.01 -14.26 -7.76
CA SER A 353 -10.59 -14.60 -6.46
C SER A 353 -11.52 -13.53 -5.94
N VAL A 354 -12.68 -13.93 -5.42
CA VAL A 354 -13.61 -13.05 -4.67
C VAL A 354 -13.02 -12.69 -3.30
N ARG A 355 -12.27 -13.59 -2.66
CA ARG A 355 -11.62 -13.31 -1.37
C ARG A 355 -10.61 -12.18 -1.52
N PRO A 356 -10.54 -11.25 -0.57
CA PRO A 356 -9.43 -10.31 -0.50
C PRO A 356 -8.09 -11.05 -0.46
N LEU A 357 -7.09 -10.53 -1.16
CA LEU A 357 -5.76 -11.16 -1.21
C LEU A 357 -4.86 -10.68 -0.07
N ASP A 358 -5.25 -9.60 0.59
CA ASP A 358 -4.57 -9.02 1.74
C ASP A 358 -5.37 -9.25 3.03
N THR A 359 -6.03 -8.21 3.54
CA THR A 359 -6.78 -8.27 4.80
C THR A 359 -8.29 -8.40 4.56
N PRO A 360 -9.00 -9.26 5.30
CA PRO A 360 -10.43 -9.44 5.15
C PRO A 360 -11.20 -8.17 5.51
N GLN A 361 -11.96 -7.63 4.54
CA GLN A 361 -12.85 -6.48 4.73
C GLN A 361 -14.12 -6.65 3.90
N MET A 362 -15.29 -6.54 4.52
CA MET A 362 -16.58 -6.78 3.88
C MET A 362 -16.85 -5.79 2.75
N SER A 363 -16.70 -4.49 3.00
CA SER A 363 -16.96 -3.45 2.00
C SER A 363 -16.17 -3.63 0.71
N ARG A 364 -14.92 -4.08 0.78
CA ARG A 364 -14.08 -4.36 -0.42
C ARG A 364 -14.62 -5.51 -1.25
N VAL A 365 -15.14 -6.54 -0.59
CA VAL A 365 -15.80 -7.66 -1.30
C VAL A 365 -17.09 -7.18 -1.96
N LEU A 366 -17.91 -6.40 -1.25
CA LEU A 366 -19.14 -5.84 -1.79
C LEU A 366 -18.90 -4.90 -2.97
N GLN A 367 -17.86 -4.06 -2.89
CA GLN A 367 -17.43 -3.20 -4.00
C GLN A 367 -17.14 -4.01 -5.28
N ARG A 368 -16.47 -5.16 -5.12
CA ARG A 368 -16.19 -6.08 -6.22
C ARG A 368 -17.46 -6.71 -6.78
N LEU A 369 -18.29 -7.31 -5.90
CA LEU A 369 -19.48 -8.05 -6.33
C LEU A 369 -20.52 -7.21 -7.06
N PHE A 370 -20.60 -5.91 -6.73
CA PHE A 370 -21.56 -4.97 -7.32
C PHE A 370 -20.92 -3.97 -8.28
N MET A 371 -19.77 -4.33 -8.85
CA MET A 371 -19.14 -3.53 -9.88
C MET A 371 -19.72 -3.87 -11.26
N PRO A 372 -20.07 -2.89 -12.10
CA PRO A 372 -20.51 -3.15 -13.45
C PRO A 372 -19.43 -3.87 -14.28
N GLU A 373 -19.83 -4.89 -15.03
CA GLU A 373 -18.94 -5.49 -16.01
C GLU A 373 -18.69 -4.52 -17.17
N ALA A 374 -17.42 -4.39 -17.57
CA ALA A 374 -17.06 -3.63 -18.76
C ALA A 374 -15.92 -4.31 -19.50
N GLN A 375 -15.90 -4.19 -20.83
CA GLN A 375 -14.75 -4.62 -21.62
C GLN A 375 -13.70 -3.52 -21.59
N THR A 376 -12.47 -3.90 -21.25
CA THR A 376 -11.33 -2.98 -21.18
C THR A 376 -10.08 -3.69 -21.65
N GLU A 377 -9.15 -2.90 -22.18
CA GLU A 377 -7.82 -3.33 -22.58
C GLU A 377 -6.78 -2.77 -21.61
N GLU A 378 -5.59 -3.36 -21.61
CA GLU A 378 -4.45 -2.82 -20.86
C GLU A 378 -4.13 -1.40 -21.35
N PRO A 379 -3.93 -0.43 -20.44
CA PRO A 379 -3.61 0.94 -20.84
C PRO A 379 -2.22 1.00 -21.48
N LYS A 380 -2.09 1.75 -22.55
CA LYS A 380 -0.80 1.94 -23.28
C LYS A 380 0.15 2.87 -22.54
N GLY A 381 0.04 3.27 -21.37
CA GLY A 381 0.93 4.16 -20.64
C GLY A 381 1.46 5.36 -21.43
N LYS A 382 1.90 6.40 -20.76
CA LYS A 382 2.47 7.60 -21.39
C LYS A 382 3.93 7.36 -21.81
N PRO A 383 4.42 7.99 -22.89
CA PRO A 383 5.85 7.96 -23.27
C PRO A 383 6.77 8.48 -22.17
N PHE A 384 6.31 9.49 -21.41
CA PHE A 384 6.97 10.06 -20.24
C PHE A 384 5.96 10.28 -19.12
N SER A 385 6.32 9.94 -17.91
CA SER A 385 5.55 10.15 -16.69
C SER A 385 6.46 10.72 -15.61
N ALA A 386 6.02 11.75 -14.92
CA ALA A 386 6.79 12.42 -13.87
C ALA A 386 5.94 12.68 -12.64
N LEU A 387 6.52 12.38 -11.48
CA LEU A 387 6.09 12.78 -10.15
C LEU A 387 7.23 13.64 -9.55
N PRO A 388 7.29 14.94 -9.87
CA PRO A 388 8.45 15.77 -9.59
C PRO A 388 8.66 16.06 -8.10
N ASN A 389 7.60 16.06 -7.27
CA ASN A 389 7.72 16.23 -5.83
C ASN A 389 8.16 14.94 -5.14
N LEU A 390 7.69 13.78 -5.62
CA LEU A 390 8.17 12.46 -5.19
C LEU A 390 9.55 12.14 -5.81
N GLN A 391 9.93 12.83 -6.88
CA GLN A 391 11.13 12.59 -7.68
C GLN A 391 11.19 11.18 -8.27
N VAL A 392 10.07 10.70 -8.82
CA VAL A 392 9.97 9.45 -9.58
C VAL A 392 9.60 9.76 -11.01
N PHE A 393 10.40 9.24 -11.95
CA PHE A 393 10.28 9.50 -13.37
C PHE A 393 10.29 8.20 -14.15
N ALA A 394 9.51 8.12 -15.23
CA ALA A 394 9.43 6.92 -16.06
C ALA A 394 9.30 7.25 -17.55
N TRP A 395 9.93 6.42 -18.36
CA TRP A 395 9.97 6.56 -19.81
C TRP A 395 9.61 5.24 -20.50
N ARG A 396 8.93 5.34 -21.66
CA ARG A 396 8.57 4.22 -22.53
C ARG A 396 9.02 4.53 -23.96
N ARG A 397 9.96 3.80 -24.49
CA ARG A 397 10.46 3.97 -25.87
C ARG A 397 10.97 2.67 -26.47
N GLY A 398 10.60 2.37 -27.71
CA GLY A 398 11.17 1.27 -28.48
C GLY A 398 11.09 -0.12 -27.84
N GLY A 399 10.07 -0.36 -27.00
CA GLY A 399 9.95 -1.60 -26.22
C GLY A 399 10.73 -1.59 -24.91
N LEU A 400 11.50 -0.53 -24.62
CA LEU A 400 12.10 -0.28 -23.31
C LEU A 400 11.16 0.51 -22.42
N TYR A 401 11.13 0.14 -21.16
CA TYR A 401 10.63 0.93 -20.06
C TYR A 401 11.75 1.16 -19.07
N ALA A 402 11.95 2.39 -18.65
CA ALA A 402 12.86 2.73 -17.57
C ALA A 402 12.15 3.62 -16.54
N ALA A 403 12.44 3.42 -15.27
CA ALA A 403 12.05 4.34 -14.22
C ALA A 403 13.23 4.64 -13.30
N ALA A 404 13.27 5.86 -12.76
CA ALA A 404 14.32 6.32 -11.85
C ALA A 404 13.74 7.11 -10.69
N LYS A 405 14.41 7.07 -9.53
CA LYS A 405 14.04 7.85 -8.36
C LYS A 405 15.19 8.73 -7.86
N GLY A 406 14.82 9.91 -7.37
CA GLY A 406 15.64 10.74 -6.49
C GLY A 406 15.16 10.62 -5.04
N GLY A 407 14.55 11.69 -4.49
CA GLY A 407 13.97 11.70 -3.16
C GLY A 407 15.00 11.79 -2.04
N HIS A 408 14.72 11.17 -0.89
CA HIS A 408 15.61 11.18 0.27
C HIS A 408 15.56 9.86 1.04
N ASN A 409 16.66 9.50 1.73
CA ASN A 409 16.78 8.25 2.51
C ASN A 409 16.05 8.29 3.88
N GLY A 410 14.95 9.03 3.98
CA GLY A 410 14.09 9.11 5.16
C GLY A 410 12.61 9.20 4.78
N GLU A 411 12.22 8.64 3.64
CA GLU A 411 10.84 8.44 3.22
C GLU A 411 10.19 7.33 4.06
N SER A 412 8.87 7.27 4.06
CA SER A 412 8.17 6.14 4.68
C SER A 412 8.52 4.85 3.94
N HIS A 413 8.83 3.79 4.68
CA HIS A 413 9.24 2.49 4.11
C HIS A 413 10.45 2.56 3.16
N ASN A 414 11.35 3.54 3.32
CA ASN A 414 12.46 3.79 2.42
C ASN A 414 13.52 2.66 2.41
N HIS A 415 14.25 2.62 1.29
CA HIS A 415 15.54 1.95 1.14
C HIS A 415 16.64 3.01 0.98
N ASN A 416 17.91 2.65 1.19
CA ASN A 416 19.02 3.55 0.91
C ASN A 416 19.40 3.46 -0.58
N ASP A 417 18.60 4.08 -1.44
CA ASP A 417 18.58 3.84 -2.88
C ASP A 417 18.37 5.10 -3.74
N ILE A 418 18.80 6.26 -3.27
CA ILE A 418 18.72 7.51 -4.05
C ILE A 418 19.51 7.37 -5.35
N GLY A 419 18.89 7.69 -6.48
CA GLY A 419 19.46 7.51 -7.80
C GLY A 419 19.23 6.12 -8.40
N ASN A 420 18.47 5.25 -7.73
CA ASN A 420 18.11 3.93 -8.24
C ASN A 420 17.27 4.03 -9.53
N PHE A 421 17.37 3.02 -10.36
CA PHE A 421 16.58 2.90 -11.59
C PHE A 421 16.28 1.43 -11.90
N ILE A 422 15.24 1.20 -12.68
CA ILE A 422 14.82 -0.12 -13.17
C ILE A 422 14.64 -0.08 -14.68
N VAL A 423 14.86 -1.21 -15.34
CA VAL A 423 14.67 -1.36 -16.80
C VAL A 423 13.90 -2.62 -17.10
N TYR A 424 12.86 -2.48 -17.92
CA TYR A 424 12.08 -3.58 -18.46
C TYR A 424 12.19 -3.58 -19.98
N ALA A 425 12.23 -4.74 -20.58
CA ALA A 425 12.22 -4.92 -22.04
C ALA A 425 11.00 -5.75 -22.45
N ASP A 426 10.17 -5.22 -23.36
CA ASP A 426 8.93 -5.84 -23.81
C ASP A 426 8.02 -6.31 -22.65
N GLY A 427 7.94 -5.51 -21.58
CA GLY A 427 7.13 -5.76 -20.40
C GLY A 427 7.74 -6.71 -19.36
N GLU A 428 8.94 -7.27 -19.60
CA GLU A 428 9.62 -8.18 -18.68
C GLU A 428 10.75 -7.48 -17.92
N PRO A 429 10.95 -7.81 -16.61
CA PRO A 429 11.97 -7.20 -15.77
C PRO A 429 13.38 -7.68 -16.15
N GLU A 430 14.31 -6.75 -16.34
CA GLU A 430 15.69 -7.03 -16.72
C GLU A 430 16.69 -6.46 -15.70
N ILE A 431 16.65 -5.14 -15.45
CA ILE A 431 17.34 -4.47 -14.33
C ILE A 431 16.27 -4.14 -13.31
N ILE A 432 16.40 -4.72 -12.13
CA ILE A 432 15.33 -4.78 -11.14
C ILE A 432 15.65 -3.96 -9.89
N ASP A 433 14.61 -3.55 -9.19
CA ASP A 433 14.65 -3.31 -7.76
C ASP A 433 14.20 -4.59 -7.05
N VAL A 434 14.90 -4.99 -5.99
CA VAL A 434 14.56 -6.20 -5.23
C VAL A 434 13.23 -6.07 -4.48
N GLY A 435 12.76 -4.84 -4.26
CA GLY A 435 11.47 -4.52 -3.66
C GLY A 435 11.38 -4.92 -2.20
N ASN A 436 10.29 -5.56 -1.84
CA ASN A 436 9.93 -5.85 -0.45
C ASN A 436 10.29 -7.28 -0.02
N CYS A 437 10.56 -7.44 1.30
CA CYS A 437 10.76 -8.73 1.98
C CYS A 437 9.67 -8.97 3.03
N VAL A 438 9.64 -10.18 3.59
CA VAL A 438 8.77 -10.50 4.73
C VAL A 438 9.13 -9.62 5.92
N TYR A 439 8.14 -8.95 6.50
CA TYR A 439 8.34 -8.09 7.67
C TYR A 439 8.68 -8.89 8.92
N THR A 440 9.73 -8.44 9.59
CA THR A 440 10.21 -8.98 10.87
C THR A 440 10.33 -7.85 11.91
N ALA A 441 10.75 -8.17 13.12
CA ALA A 441 11.03 -7.16 14.14
C ALA A 441 12.12 -6.15 13.70
N LYS A 442 13.08 -6.58 12.87
CA LYS A 442 14.12 -5.70 12.29
C LYS A 442 13.58 -4.66 11.33
N THR A 443 12.47 -4.96 10.63
CA THR A 443 11.93 -4.10 9.55
C THR A 443 11.63 -2.68 10.00
N PHE A 444 11.19 -2.50 11.24
CA PHE A 444 10.84 -1.20 11.83
C PHE A 444 11.74 -0.79 13.00
N GLY A 445 12.90 -1.44 13.14
CA GLY A 445 13.87 -1.20 14.20
C GLY A 445 15.17 -0.55 13.69
N ALA A 446 16.13 -0.35 14.61
CA ALA A 446 17.44 0.19 14.31
C ALA A 446 18.24 -0.67 13.30
N GLU A 447 17.93 -1.96 13.23
CA GLU A 447 18.59 -2.92 12.33
C GLU A 447 17.94 -2.98 10.92
N ARG A 448 17.02 -2.06 10.59
CA ARG A 448 16.35 -2.02 9.26
C ARG A 448 17.34 -2.07 8.11
N TYR A 449 18.40 -1.27 8.20
CA TYR A 449 19.40 -1.15 7.13
C TYR A 449 20.47 -2.25 7.11
N GLU A 450 20.25 -3.34 7.84
CA GLU A 450 20.95 -4.61 7.69
C GLU A 450 20.19 -5.58 6.76
N LEU A 451 18.90 -5.32 6.52
CA LEU A 451 18.07 -6.16 5.66
C LEU A 451 18.53 -6.07 4.20
N MET A 452 18.44 -7.20 3.51
CA MET A 452 18.89 -7.32 2.12
C MET A 452 18.27 -6.28 1.21
N ASN A 453 16.97 -6.06 1.33
CA ASN A 453 16.21 -5.16 0.45
C ASN A 453 16.38 -3.66 0.75
N THR A 454 16.94 -3.28 1.88
CA THR A 454 17.09 -1.86 2.25
C THR A 454 18.49 -1.31 2.03
N ARG A 455 19.47 -2.18 1.73
CA ARG A 455 20.87 -1.83 1.57
C ARG A 455 21.20 -1.39 0.15
N SER A 456 21.95 -0.30 0.02
CA SER A 456 22.38 0.28 -1.27
C SER A 456 23.06 -0.71 -2.20
N LYS A 457 23.87 -1.63 -1.66
CA LYS A 457 24.56 -2.65 -2.49
C LYS A 457 23.63 -3.59 -3.25
N ASN A 458 22.36 -3.65 -2.89
CA ASN A 458 21.33 -4.46 -3.55
C ASN A 458 20.35 -3.61 -4.36
N HIS A 459 20.76 -2.38 -4.71
CA HIS A 459 20.05 -1.47 -5.61
C HIS A 459 21.00 -1.02 -6.74
N ASN A 460 20.44 -0.37 -7.76
CA ASN A 460 21.20 0.09 -8.92
C ASN A 460 21.83 1.46 -8.66
N VAL A 461 22.63 1.55 -7.58
CA VAL A 461 23.30 2.77 -7.13
C VAL A 461 24.81 2.50 -6.93
N PRO A 462 25.67 3.53 -7.03
CA PRO A 462 27.09 3.36 -6.83
C PRO A 462 27.46 2.95 -5.40
N LEU A 463 28.58 2.21 -5.26
CA LEU A 463 29.30 2.06 -4.01
C LEU A 463 30.62 2.84 -4.13
N ILE A 464 30.99 3.61 -3.12
CA ILE A 464 32.19 4.45 -3.11
C ILE A 464 33.19 3.89 -2.10
N GLY A 465 34.32 3.33 -2.55
CA GLY A 465 35.24 2.61 -1.66
C GLY A 465 34.53 1.47 -0.91
N GLY A 466 33.53 0.84 -1.53
CA GLY A 466 32.68 -0.17 -0.89
C GLY A 466 31.63 0.37 0.09
N MET A 467 31.55 1.67 0.32
CA MET A 467 30.55 2.29 1.23
C MET A 467 29.21 2.46 0.54
N GLU A 468 28.17 2.31 1.36
CA GLU A 468 26.74 2.44 0.98
C GLU A 468 26.21 3.84 1.34
N GLN A 469 25.01 4.17 0.85
CA GLN A 469 24.30 5.41 1.21
C GLN A 469 23.91 5.39 2.68
N VAL A 470 23.73 6.59 3.25
CA VAL A 470 23.38 6.82 4.65
C VAL A 470 21.88 7.07 4.77
N CYS A 471 21.24 6.52 5.79
CA CYS A 471 19.82 6.75 6.07
C CYS A 471 19.58 8.12 6.70
N GLY A 472 18.39 8.66 6.47
CA GLY A 472 17.92 9.91 7.08
C GLY A 472 17.47 10.94 6.05
N ARG A 473 16.52 11.78 6.45
CA ARG A 473 15.88 12.77 5.57
C ARG A 473 16.85 13.84 5.02
N GLN A 474 17.93 14.12 5.74
CA GLN A 474 18.98 15.04 5.31
C GLN A 474 19.79 14.50 4.11
N HIS A 475 19.76 13.18 3.89
CA HIS A 475 20.40 12.52 2.78
C HIS A 475 19.42 12.46 1.60
N ALA A 476 19.60 13.37 0.65
CA ALA A 476 18.65 13.63 -0.42
C ALA A 476 19.34 13.91 -1.76
N ALA A 477 18.65 13.59 -2.86
CA ALA A 477 19.03 14.07 -4.19
C ALA A 477 18.85 15.59 -4.30
N LYS A 478 19.75 16.23 -5.03
CA LYS A 478 19.71 17.69 -5.33
C LYS A 478 19.74 17.91 -6.83
N ASP A 479 19.34 19.11 -7.24
CA ASP A 479 19.39 19.56 -8.64
C ASP A 479 18.74 18.56 -9.62
N VAL A 480 17.65 17.92 -9.18
CA VAL A 480 16.93 16.94 -9.98
C VAL A 480 16.19 17.62 -11.11
N ARG A 481 16.52 17.26 -12.34
CA ARG A 481 15.92 17.80 -13.57
C ARG A 481 15.56 16.64 -14.48
N ALA A 482 14.31 16.50 -14.83
CA ALA A 482 13.82 15.45 -15.70
C ALA A 482 12.96 16.02 -16.83
N ASP A 483 13.08 15.42 -17.99
CA ASP A 483 12.25 15.69 -19.16
C ASP A 483 11.94 14.39 -19.92
N GLU A 484 11.36 14.50 -21.10
CA GLU A 484 11.03 13.35 -21.93
C GLU A 484 12.24 12.54 -22.41
N ASN A 485 13.46 13.05 -22.30
CA ASN A 485 14.70 12.42 -22.77
C ASN A 485 15.53 11.82 -21.64
N GLY A 486 15.23 12.14 -20.38
CA GLY A 486 15.95 11.57 -19.25
C GLY A 486 15.88 12.39 -17.96
N VAL A 487 16.77 12.05 -17.03
CA VAL A 487 16.91 12.74 -15.74
C VAL A 487 18.38 12.96 -15.41
N SER A 488 18.68 14.08 -14.78
CA SER A 488 19.98 14.39 -14.15
C SER A 488 19.74 14.77 -12.68
N MET A 489 20.59 14.26 -11.79
CA MET A 489 20.50 14.51 -10.35
C MET A 489 21.87 14.46 -9.69
N ASP A 490 22.11 15.30 -8.68
CA ASP A 490 23.25 15.17 -7.78
C ASP A 490 22.83 14.31 -6.57
N ILE A 491 23.45 13.14 -6.43
CA ILE A 491 23.16 12.20 -5.37
C ILE A 491 24.29 12.09 -4.34
N ALA A 492 25.28 12.99 -4.36
CA ALA A 492 26.38 13.01 -3.38
C ALA A 492 25.86 13.13 -1.95
N GLY A 493 24.77 13.87 -1.72
CA GLY A 493 24.16 14.01 -0.40
C GLY A 493 23.64 12.72 0.23
N ALA A 494 23.53 11.65 -0.53
CA ALA A 494 23.18 10.32 -0.02
C ALA A 494 24.36 9.57 0.62
N TYR A 495 25.57 9.97 0.33
CA TYR A 495 26.82 9.33 0.75
C TYR A 495 27.52 10.08 1.88
N PRO A 496 28.57 9.50 2.52
CA PRO A 496 29.42 10.20 3.47
C PRO A 496 30.07 11.47 2.91
N GLU A 497 30.42 12.42 3.76
CA GLU A 497 30.88 13.77 3.39
C GLU A 497 32.09 13.83 2.44
N HIS A 498 32.90 12.77 2.34
CA HIS A 498 34.04 12.73 1.40
C HIS A 498 33.62 12.61 -0.09
N VAL A 499 32.34 12.37 -0.38
CA VAL A 499 31.79 12.45 -1.74
C VAL A 499 31.37 13.89 -2.01
N ILE A 500 32.21 14.62 -2.74
CA ILE A 500 32.01 16.06 -3.00
C ILE A 500 30.88 16.29 -4.00
N SER A 501 30.84 15.48 -5.07
CA SER A 501 29.83 15.55 -6.13
C SER A 501 29.61 14.16 -6.73
N LEU A 502 28.37 13.79 -7.01
CA LEU A 502 28.01 12.59 -7.75
C LEU A 502 26.82 12.89 -8.64
N ILE A 503 27.11 13.28 -9.89
CA ILE A 503 26.07 13.60 -10.87
C ILE A 503 25.72 12.34 -11.66
N ARG A 504 24.51 11.84 -11.42
CA ARG A 504 23.94 10.75 -12.22
C ARG A 504 23.05 11.30 -13.31
N LYS A 505 23.26 10.79 -14.54
CA LYS A 505 22.39 11.06 -15.70
C LYS A 505 21.86 9.75 -16.25
N ILE A 506 20.57 9.71 -16.51
CA ILE A 506 19.88 8.60 -17.16
C ILE A 506 19.19 9.19 -18.38
N GLU A 507 19.61 8.79 -19.56
CA GLU A 507 19.13 9.33 -20.84
C GLU A 507 18.52 8.18 -21.67
N ILE A 508 17.35 8.41 -22.25
CA ILE A 508 16.66 7.43 -23.10
C ILE A 508 16.44 8.01 -24.50
N ASP A 509 16.91 7.28 -25.49
CA ASP A 509 16.70 7.56 -26.91
C ASP A 509 16.18 6.30 -27.58
N LYS A 510 15.25 6.42 -28.50
CA LYS A 510 14.55 5.37 -29.29
C LYS A 510 14.60 3.96 -28.71
N ASP A 511 15.75 3.31 -28.70
CA ASP A 511 16.00 1.92 -28.30
C ASP A 511 17.20 1.76 -27.35
N ARG A 512 17.70 2.88 -26.82
CA ARG A 512 18.91 2.95 -25.99
C ARG A 512 18.65 3.71 -24.69
N LEU A 513 19.12 3.14 -23.60
CA LEU A 513 19.26 3.80 -22.31
C LEU A 513 20.75 4.00 -22.03
N THR A 514 21.14 5.21 -21.67
CA THR A 514 22.50 5.53 -21.21
C THR A 514 22.43 5.96 -19.74
N VAL A 515 23.24 5.32 -18.89
CA VAL A 515 23.43 5.76 -17.52
C VAL A 515 24.87 6.19 -17.33
N SER A 516 25.09 7.37 -16.79
CA SER A 516 26.44 7.89 -16.51
C SER A 516 26.52 8.51 -15.13
N ASP A 517 27.62 8.20 -14.42
CA ASP A 517 27.99 8.77 -13.14
C ASP A 517 29.28 9.56 -13.27
N GLU A 518 29.25 10.85 -12.91
CA GLU A 518 30.43 11.70 -12.77
C GLU A 518 30.66 11.93 -11.27
N VAL A 519 31.77 11.40 -10.73
CA VAL A 519 32.05 11.39 -9.29
C VAL A 519 33.29 12.21 -8.98
N THR A 520 33.24 13.04 -7.94
CA THR A 520 34.38 13.77 -7.37
C THR A 520 34.48 13.49 -5.88
N LEU A 521 35.67 13.05 -5.43
CA LEU A 521 35.97 12.64 -4.06
C LEU A 521 37.07 13.53 -3.48
N ASP A 522 37.09 13.73 -2.16
CA ASP A 522 38.19 14.41 -1.45
C ASP A 522 39.44 13.51 -1.30
N LYS A 523 39.25 12.20 -1.28
CA LYS A 523 40.31 11.18 -1.25
C LYS A 523 40.18 10.20 -2.42
N ALA A 524 41.29 9.54 -2.77
CA ALA A 524 41.26 8.55 -3.83
C ALA A 524 40.60 7.24 -3.33
N GLU A 525 39.57 6.80 -4.01
CA GLU A 525 38.86 5.52 -3.76
C GLU A 525 38.41 4.94 -5.10
N ASP A 526 38.02 3.70 -5.13
CA ASP A 526 37.32 3.08 -6.26
C ASP A 526 35.81 3.42 -6.24
N VAL A 527 35.19 3.34 -7.39
CA VAL A 527 33.73 3.50 -7.53
C VAL A 527 33.17 2.29 -8.28
N THR A 528 32.23 1.60 -7.64
CA THR A 528 31.54 0.46 -8.24
C THR A 528 30.15 0.87 -8.70
N PHE A 529 29.89 0.79 -9.99
CA PHE A 529 28.56 0.90 -10.57
C PHE A 529 27.85 -0.44 -10.39
N THR A 530 26.81 -0.47 -9.54
CA THR A 530 26.09 -1.70 -9.17
C THR A 530 24.81 -1.85 -9.98
N LEU A 531 24.53 -3.07 -10.43
CA LEU A 531 23.28 -3.44 -11.08
C LEU A 531 22.71 -4.72 -10.46
N MET A 532 21.40 -4.71 -10.20
CA MET A 532 20.63 -5.89 -9.84
C MET A 532 19.92 -6.42 -11.09
N LEU A 533 20.30 -7.62 -11.52
CA LEU A 533 19.80 -8.22 -12.76
C LEU A 533 18.83 -9.36 -12.46
N ARG A 534 17.80 -9.47 -13.28
CA ARG A 534 16.87 -10.61 -13.19
C ARG A 534 17.48 -11.90 -13.74
N HIS A 535 18.35 -11.80 -14.73
CA HIS A 535 18.95 -12.92 -15.45
C HIS A 535 20.47 -12.92 -15.32
N GLU A 536 21.07 -14.10 -15.34
CA GLU A 536 22.53 -14.26 -15.34
C GLU A 536 23.12 -13.60 -16.60
N PRO A 537 24.11 -12.69 -16.45
CA PRO A 537 24.76 -12.06 -17.60
C PRO A 537 25.87 -12.94 -18.19
N THR A 538 25.97 -12.95 -19.51
CA THR A 538 27.21 -13.38 -20.21
C THR A 538 28.06 -12.15 -20.44
N ILE A 539 29.30 -12.13 -19.92
CA ILE A 539 30.17 -10.95 -19.91
C ILE A 539 31.46 -11.23 -20.70
N GLN A 540 31.80 -10.35 -21.64
CA GLN A 540 33.03 -10.42 -22.40
C GLN A 540 33.50 -9.02 -22.85
N ASN A 541 34.74 -8.63 -22.52
CA ASN A 541 35.42 -7.43 -23.07
C ASN A 541 34.56 -6.14 -23.04
N GLY A 542 34.03 -5.76 -21.86
CA GLY A 542 33.21 -4.54 -21.72
C GLY A 542 31.80 -4.67 -22.32
N HIS A 543 31.35 -5.87 -22.59
CA HIS A 543 30.00 -6.16 -23.08
C HIS A 543 29.34 -7.23 -22.23
N ALA A 544 28.08 -7.01 -21.86
CA ALA A 544 27.26 -7.96 -21.12
C ALA A 544 25.92 -8.17 -21.83
N VAL A 545 25.45 -9.42 -21.89
CA VAL A 545 24.12 -9.80 -22.42
C VAL A 545 23.38 -10.53 -21.33
N PHE A 546 22.17 -10.08 -20.99
CA PHE A 546 21.29 -10.70 -20.02
C PHE A 546 19.82 -10.51 -20.40
N GLY A 547 19.04 -11.58 -20.29
CA GLY A 547 17.65 -11.57 -20.71
C GLY A 547 17.47 -11.02 -22.14
N LYS A 548 16.69 -9.96 -22.27
CA LYS A 548 16.43 -9.27 -23.55
C LYS A 548 17.30 -8.02 -23.76
N LEU A 549 18.31 -7.81 -22.90
CA LEU A 549 19.18 -6.63 -22.95
C LEU A 549 20.62 -6.97 -23.28
N SER A 550 21.27 -6.04 -23.96
CA SER A 550 22.71 -5.96 -24.12
C SER A 550 23.22 -4.64 -23.52
N MET A 551 24.37 -4.68 -22.88
CA MET A 551 25.00 -3.53 -22.23
C MET A 551 26.47 -3.43 -22.62
N THR A 552 26.95 -2.21 -22.86
CA THR A 552 28.36 -1.91 -23.06
C THR A 552 28.88 -0.98 -21.98
N PHE A 553 30.13 -1.19 -21.58
CA PHE A 553 30.86 -0.40 -20.62
C PHE A 553 32.37 -0.40 -20.94
N ASP A 554 33.15 0.44 -20.24
CA ASP A 554 34.58 0.51 -20.48
C ASP A 554 35.27 -0.82 -20.11
N PRO A 555 35.94 -1.51 -21.08
CA PRO A 555 36.59 -2.80 -20.84
C PRO A 555 37.78 -2.73 -19.86
N ALA A 556 38.28 -1.52 -19.54
CA ALA A 556 39.35 -1.34 -18.56
C ALA A 556 38.84 -1.44 -17.10
N MET A 557 37.52 -1.41 -16.87
CA MET A 557 36.94 -1.56 -15.56
C MET A 557 36.93 -3.01 -15.09
N THR A 558 37.08 -3.20 -13.77
CA THR A 558 36.98 -4.52 -13.14
C THR A 558 35.52 -4.93 -12.99
N VAL A 559 35.23 -6.19 -13.31
CA VAL A 559 33.88 -6.73 -13.22
C VAL A 559 33.77 -7.77 -12.12
N SER A 560 32.75 -7.67 -11.30
CA SER A 560 32.35 -8.67 -10.31
C SER A 560 30.90 -9.13 -10.57
N LEU A 561 30.65 -10.41 -10.37
CA LEU A 561 29.31 -11.00 -10.50
C LEU A 561 29.03 -11.89 -9.29
N GLU A 562 27.88 -11.70 -8.67
CA GLU A 562 27.40 -12.51 -7.56
C GLU A 562 25.98 -12.99 -7.83
N GLU A 563 25.79 -14.31 -7.74
CA GLU A 563 24.47 -14.91 -7.70
C GLU A 563 23.90 -14.80 -6.28
N ILE A 564 22.67 -14.30 -6.17
CA ILE A 564 21.96 -14.14 -4.91
C ILE A 564 20.70 -15.00 -4.94
N PRO A 565 20.68 -16.17 -4.26
CA PRO A 565 19.49 -17.00 -4.14
C PRO A 565 18.37 -16.25 -3.39
N VAL A 566 17.17 -16.23 -3.96
CA VAL A 566 16.00 -15.58 -3.37
C VAL A 566 15.34 -16.54 -2.40
N THR A 567 15.67 -16.40 -1.11
CA THR A 567 15.14 -17.25 -0.03
C THR A 567 13.97 -16.62 0.71
N ASP A 568 13.78 -15.31 0.62
CA ASP A 568 12.64 -14.60 1.22
C ASP A 568 11.36 -14.95 0.46
N ALA A 569 10.32 -15.37 1.21
CA ALA A 569 9.06 -15.86 0.64
C ALA A 569 8.25 -14.77 -0.09
N ARG A 570 8.41 -13.49 0.27
CA ARG A 570 7.74 -12.37 -0.39
C ARG A 570 8.46 -11.99 -1.67
N MET A 571 9.78 -11.82 -1.62
CA MET A 571 10.60 -11.53 -2.79
C MET A 571 10.49 -12.64 -3.84
N ALA A 572 10.42 -13.92 -3.42
CA ALA A 572 10.28 -15.07 -4.31
C ALA A 572 8.98 -15.08 -5.12
N LYS A 573 7.93 -14.36 -4.70
CA LYS A 573 6.71 -14.18 -5.50
C LYS A 573 6.94 -13.29 -6.72
N ASN A 574 7.84 -12.32 -6.59
CA ASN A 574 8.19 -11.38 -7.65
C ASN A 574 9.33 -11.93 -8.53
N PHE A 575 10.37 -12.45 -7.90
CA PHE A 575 11.61 -12.89 -8.53
C PHE A 575 12.02 -14.29 -8.02
N PRO A 576 11.36 -15.36 -8.48
CA PRO A 576 11.67 -16.73 -8.02
C PRO A 576 13.05 -17.18 -8.52
N GLY A 577 13.75 -18.02 -7.73
CA GLY A 577 15.06 -18.57 -8.05
C GLY A 577 16.20 -17.69 -7.55
N SER A 578 16.99 -17.11 -8.46
CA SER A 578 18.11 -16.22 -8.13
C SER A 578 17.97 -14.88 -8.83
N VAL A 579 18.62 -13.86 -8.27
CA VAL A 579 18.94 -12.58 -8.92
C VAL A 579 20.45 -12.39 -8.90
N TRP A 580 20.99 -11.54 -9.77
CA TRP A 580 22.43 -11.37 -9.92
C TRP A 580 22.83 -9.93 -9.63
N ARG A 581 23.88 -9.76 -8.82
CA ARG A 581 24.50 -8.45 -8.61
C ARG A 581 25.74 -8.34 -9.48
N LEU A 582 25.71 -7.40 -10.42
CA LEU A 582 26.83 -7.06 -11.28
C LEU A 582 27.46 -5.77 -10.79
N GLY A 583 28.77 -5.81 -10.48
CA GLY A 583 29.57 -4.64 -10.16
C GLY A 583 30.54 -4.32 -11.29
N ILE A 584 30.59 -3.05 -11.71
CA ILE A 584 31.56 -2.53 -12.68
C ILE A 584 32.37 -1.45 -11.97
N THR A 585 33.62 -1.76 -11.62
CA THR A 585 34.46 -0.97 -10.70
C THR A 585 35.56 -0.24 -11.46
N SER A 586 35.64 1.08 -11.28
CA SER A 586 36.75 1.90 -11.75
C SER A 586 37.98 1.72 -10.85
N SER A 587 39.18 2.01 -11.37
CA SER A 587 40.38 2.09 -10.55
C SER A 587 40.31 3.24 -9.53
N GLU A 588 41.09 3.16 -8.44
CA GLU A 588 41.21 4.22 -7.44
C GLU A 588 41.50 5.60 -8.08
N GLY A 589 40.79 6.62 -7.62
CA GLY A 589 40.95 7.98 -8.10
C GLY A 589 40.11 8.97 -7.30
N LYS A 590 40.36 10.26 -7.51
CA LYS A 590 39.53 11.34 -6.94
C LYS A 590 38.40 11.77 -7.87
N THR A 591 38.50 11.40 -9.13
CA THR A 591 37.49 11.70 -10.16
C THR A 591 37.21 10.47 -10.99
N HIS A 592 35.94 10.16 -11.19
CA HIS A 592 35.51 9.03 -11.99
C HIS A 592 34.46 9.43 -12.98
N ARG A 593 34.47 8.77 -14.11
CA ARG A 593 33.39 8.84 -15.10
C ARG A 593 33.05 7.43 -15.54
N ILE A 594 31.90 6.95 -15.08
CA ILE A 594 31.37 5.64 -15.45
C ILE A 594 30.20 5.84 -16.39
N LYS A 595 30.21 5.15 -17.52
CA LYS A 595 29.14 5.23 -18.50
C LYS A 595 28.78 3.81 -18.95
N VAL A 596 27.49 3.48 -18.91
CA VAL A 596 26.97 2.25 -19.49
C VAL A 596 25.89 2.58 -20.51
N GLU A 597 25.90 1.85 -21.62
CA GLU A 597 24.86 1.93 -22.65
C GLU A 597 24.10 0.61 -22.71
N ILE A 598 22.80 0.66 -22.59
CA ILE A 598 21.89 -0.48 -22.52
C ILE A 598 20.96 -0.43 -23.75
N ARG A 599 20.80 -1.55 -24.43
CA ARG A 599 19.92 -1.69 -25.60
C ARG A 599 19.17 -3.01 -25.53
N ARG A 600 18.10 -3.11 -26.30
CA ARG A 600 17.49 -4.42 -26.56
C ARG A 600 18.50 -5.29 -27.32
N ALA A 601 18.61 -6.59 -26.92
CA ALA A 601 19.52 -7.57 -27.53
C ALA A 601 19.03 -8.04 -28.90
#